data_b6ecca8da6128a98bcacafb6692dd1cb
#
_entry.id   b6ecca8da6128a98bcacafb6692dd1cb
#
_cell.length_a   1.000
_cell.length_b   1.000
_cell.length_c   1.000
_cell.angle_alpha   90.00
_cell.angle_beta   90.00
_cell.angle_gamma   90.00
#
_symmetry.space_group_name_H-M   'P 1'
#
loop_
_entity.id
_entity.type
_entity.pdbx_description
1 polymer ?
#
loop_
_entity_poly.entity_id
_entity_poly.type
_entity_poly.pdbx_seq_one_letter_code
_entity_poly.pdbx_strand_id
1 'polypeptide(L)'
;FITSSYYTNKLPRWVENFNSKKLAAHYLAEKWNTLYPKTTYAESTADNNNYENGIKQGVAPTLPLNLPELYKKYGYNIIRNTPFGNSLTFDMAKAAIEGEQLGGDNETDLLAVSCSSTDYIGHQVGTHAIETEDTYLRLDQSLADFLSYLDAKVGKGNYLVFLTADHGAMNNAQFLKDLRIPAGSWDADGVCKKLNQTLAHSFTGATNLVKTVMNYQVFLDHKTIGEHHLDYDKIKQTIIDALLQDSCV
;
A
#
# COMPACT_ATOMS: atom_id res chain seq x y z
N PHE A 1 -4.07 16.42 -7.68
CA PHE A 1 -4.23 15.36 -8.68
C PHE A 1 -3.57 15.80 -9.99
N ILE A 2 -3.07 14.80 -10.75
CA ILE A 2 -2.35 14.97 -12.02
C ILE A 2 -2.83 13.91 -13.01
N THR A 3 -2.51 14.11 -14.28
CA THR A 3 -2.70 13.12 -15.34
C THR A 3 -1.42 12.97 -16.18
N SER A 4 -1.42 12.04 -17.09
CA SER A 4 -0.35 11.88 -18.09
C SER A 4 -0.70 12.62 -19.38
N SER A 5 0.31 13.20 -20.04
CA SER A 5 0.16 13.78 -21.38
C SER A 5 -0.25 12.76 -22.45
N TYR A 6 -0.22 11.45 -22.12
CA TYR A 6 -0.79 10.39 -22.96
C TYR A 6 -2.31 10.52 -23.07
N TYR A 7 -2.99 10.89 -21.99
CA TYR A 7 -4.46 10.98 -21.95
C TYR A 7 -4.96 12.38 -22.33
N THR A 8 -4.30 13.43 -21.84
CA THR A 8 -4.68 14.83 -22.11
C THR A 8 -3.54 15.79 -21.87
N ASN A 9 -3.51 16.87 -22.64
CA ASN A 9 -2.51 17.94 -22.50
C ASN A 9 -2.90 18.98 -21.43
N LYS A 10 -4.14 18.96 -20.96
CA LYS A 10 -4.65 19.87 -19.94
C LYS A 10 -5.55 19.12 -18.97
N LEU A 11 -5.46 19.48 -17.69
CA LEU A 11 -6.47 19.04 -16.72
C LEU A 11 -7.83 19.67 -17.02
N PRO A 12 -8.93 18.93 -16.82
CA PRO A 12 -10.25 19.54 -16.79
C PRO A 12 -10.32 20.67 -15.77
N ARG A 13 -11.09 21.72 -16.06
CA ARG A 13 -11.19 22.91 -15.18
C ARG A 13 -11.64 22.55 -13.75
N TRP A 14 -12.52 21.57 -13.61
CA TRP A 14 -12.97 21.13 -12.30
C TRP A 14 -11.84 20.50 -11.47
N VAL A 15 -10.89 19.78 -12.12
CA VAL A 15 -9.69 19.23 -11.46
C VAL A 15 -8.74 20.34 -11.03
N GLU A 16 -8.54 21.36 -11.88
CA GLU A 16 -7.74 22.54 -11.51
C GLU A 16 -8.36 23.28 -10.31
N ASN A 17 -9.68 23.46 -10.31
CA ASN A 17 -10.43 24.05 -9.21
C ASN A 17 -10.31 23.19 -7.94
N PHE A 18 -10.39 21.86 -8.05
CA PHE A 18 -10.20 20.96 -6.92
C PHE A 18 -8.79 21.09 -6.35
N ASN A 19 -7.77 21.06 -7.20
CA ASN A 19 -6.37 21.20 -6.80
C ASN A 19 -6.08 22.55 -6.11
N SER A 20 -6.75 23.62 -6.54
CA SER A 20 -6.59 24.95 -5.95
C SER A 20 -7.06 25.03 -4.49
N LYS A 21 -7.95 24.14 -4.04
CA LYS A 21 -8.43 24.07 -2.65
C LYS A 21 -7.36 23.56 -1.67
N LYS A 22 -6.28 22.94 -2.17
CA LYS A 22 -5.16 22.41 -1.36
C LYS A 22 -5.59 21.50 -0.20
N LEU A 23 -6.63 20.70 -0.39
CA LEU A 23 -7.22 19.86 0.66
C LEU A 23 -6.23 18.93 1.32
N ALA A 24 -5.23 18.42 0.59
CA ALA A 24 -4.15 17.61 1.18
C ALA A 24 -3.39 18.39 2.28
N ALA A 25 -3.11 19.69 2.09
CA ALA A 25 -2.47 20.51 3.12
C ALA A 25 -3.42 20.73 4.31
N HIS A 26 -4.72 20.88 4.06
CA HIS A 26 -5.71 21.00 5.11
C HIS A 26 -5.76 19.75 5.99
N TYR A 27 -5.85 18.56 5.40
CA TYR A 27 -5.83 17.29 6.13
C TYR A 27 -4.54 17.05 6.93
N LEU A 28 -3.41 17.56 6.44
CA LEU A 28 -2.10 17.42 7.11
C LEU A 28 -1.82 18.54 8.13
N ALA A 29 -2.76 19.46 8.35
CA ALA A 29 -2.59 20.56 9.30
C ALA A 29 -2.84 20.16 10.76
N GLU A 30 -3.43 19.00 11.01
CA GLU A 30 -3.81 18.52 12.33
C GLU A 30 -3.10 17.23 12.71
N LYS A 31 -3.28 16.78 13.95
CA LYS A 31 -2.81 15.47 14.40
C LYS A 31 -3.77 14.38 13.97
N TRP A 32 -3.25 13.22 13.64
CA TRP A 32 -4.07 12.01 13.53
C TRP A 32 -4.25 11.42 14.93
N ASN A 33 -5.40 11.68 15.52
CA ASN A 33 -5.87 11.05 16.76
C ASN A 33 -6.76 9.87 16.41
N THR A 34 -6.94 8.92 17.33
CA THR A 34 -7.97 7.88 17.19
C THR A 34 -9.37 8.51 17.07
N LEU A 35 -10.22 7.95 16.23
CA LEU A 35 -11.60 8.41 16.00
C LEU A 35 -12.46 8.27 17.27
N TYR A 36 -12.24 7.19 17.99
CA TYR A 36 -12.91 6.86 19.25
C TYR A 36 -11.91 6.75 20.41
N PRO A 37 -12.36 6.66 21.66
CA PRO A 37 -11.47 6.34 22.78
C PRO A 37 -10.69 5.06 22.53
N LYS A 38 -9.39 5.02 22.85
CA LYS A 38 -8.53 3.84 22.60
C LYS A 38 -9.08 2.53 23.19
N THR A 39 -9.86 2.61 24.23
CA THR A 39 -10.51 1.44 24.88
C THR A 39 -11.57 0.76 24.01
N THR A 40 -12.02 1.39 22.93
CA THR A 40 -12.99 0.80 21.99
C THR A 40 -12.34 0.00 20.87
N TYR A 41 -11.02 0.10 20.71
CA TYR A 41 -10.23 -0.62 19.68
C TYR A 41 -9.91 -2.03 20.18
N ALA A 42 -10.94 -2.89 20.20
CA ALA A 42 -10.85 -4.23 20.78
C ALA A 42 -10.17 -5.26 19.86
N GLU A 43 -10.16 -4.99 18.55
CA GLU A 43 -9.58 -5.87 17.54
C GLU A 43 -8.08 -5.59 17.32
N SER A 44 -7.59 -4.47 17.85
CA SER A 44 -6.17 -4.08 17.74
C SER A 44 -5.32 -4.68 18.84
N THR A 45 -4.03 -4.81 18.56
CA THR A 45 -2.99 -5.01 19.57
C THR A 45 -2.71 -3.72 20.35
N ALA A 46 -1.82 -3.79 21.35
CA ALA A 46 -1.38 -2.58 22.05
C ALA A 46 -0.76 -1.59 21.05
N ASP A 47 -1.01 -0.30 21.24
CA ASP A 47 -0.58 0.82 20.39
C ASP A 47 0.95 0.98 20.22
N ASN A 48 1.74 0.19 20.88
CA ASN A 48 3.19 0.13 20.75
C ASN A 48 3.66 -1.30 20.98
N ASN A 49 4.02 -1.99 19.93
CA ASN A 49 4.55 -3.34 20.03
C ASN A 49 5.80 -3.53 19.12
N ASN A 50 6.54 -4.62 19.33
CA ASN A 50 7.85 -4.85 18.73
C ASN A 50 7.80 -5.24 17.24
N TYR A 51 6.63 -5.52 16.68
CA TYR A 51 6.48 -5.93 15.27
C TYR A 51 5.76 -4.90 14.41
N GLU A 52 5.37 -3.77 14.98
CA GLU A 52 4.85 -2.62 14.22
C GLU A 52 5.99 -1.69 13.80
N ASN A 53 5.96 -1.31 12.54
CA ASN A 53 6.81 -0.22 12.05
C ASN A 53 6.03 1.09 12.16
N GLY A 54 6.71 2.21 12.40
CA GLY A 54 6.07 3.50 12.26
C GLY A 54 5.66 3.76 10.81
N ILE A 55 4.67 4.64 10.59
CA ILE A 55 4.19 4.99 9.24
C ILE A 55 5.28 5.56 8.32
N LYS A 56 6.42 5.90 8.87
CA LYS A 56 7.69 6.21 8.19
C LYS A 56 8.85 5.78 9.08
N GLN A 57 9.98 5.47 8.45
CA GLN A 57 11.20 5.13 9.18
C GLN A 57 11.57 6.21 10.20
N GLY A 58 11.76 5.80 11.46
CA GLY A 58 12.08 6.67 12.57
C GLY A 58 10.90 7.47 13.14
N VAL A 59 9.67 7.12 12.76
CA VAL A 59 8.44 7.59 13.41
C VAL A 59 7.93 6.49 14.31
N ALA A 60 7.56 6.82 15.55
CA ALA A 60 6.99 5.84 16.47
C ALA A 60 5.66 5.29 15.93
N PRO A 61 5.41 3.97 16.07
CA PRO A 61 4.15 3.36 15.67
C PRO A 61 3.07 3.58 16.75
N THR A 62 2.72 4.82 17.00
CA THR A 62 1.76 5.16 18.06
C THR A 62 0.92 6.37 17.67
N LEU A 63 -0.35 6.36 18.06
CA LEU A 63 -1.22 7.51 17.98
C LEU A 63 -1.22 8.33 19.30
N PRO A 64 -1.28 9.66 19.25
CA PRO A 64 -1.51 10.51 18.07
C PRO A 64 -0.25 10.79 17.26
N LEU A 65 -0.40 10.88 15.94
CA LEU A 65 0.67 11.30 15.04
C LEU A 65 0.62 12.79 14.74
N ASN A 66 1.76 13.48 14.84
CA ASN A 66 1.88 14.90 14.54
C ASN A 66 2.09 15.12 13.03
N LEU A 67 0.98 15.17 12.27
CA LEU A 67 1.03 15.29 10.81
C LEU A 67 1.66 16.60 10.33
N PRO A 68 1.48 17.77 10.97
CA PRO A 68 2.21 19.00 10.60
C PRO A 68 3.74 18.83 10.58
N GLU A 69 4.31 18.12 11.55
CA GLU A 69 5.76 17.85 11.58
C GLU A 69 6.18 16.86 10.49
N LEU A 70 5.40 15.80 10.30
CA LEU A 70 5.63 14.81 9.26
C LEU A 70 5.51 15.44 7.87
N TYR A 71 4.55 16.32 7.66
CA TYR A 71 4.39 17.05 6.41
C TYR A 71 5.59 17.95 6.10
N LYS A 72 6.12 18.65 7.09
CA LYS A 72 7.36 19.46 6.92
C LYS A 72 8.53 18.61 6.48
N LYS A 73 8.65 17.38 7.01
CA LYS A 73 9.77 16.47 6.73
C LYS A 73 9.61 15.69 5.41
N TYR A 74 8.40 15.19 5.12
CA TYR A 74 8.14 14.24 4.03
C TYR A 74 7.28 14.80 2.89
N GLY A 75 6.79 16.05 3.04
CA GLY A 75 5.89 16.67 2.06
C GLY A 75 4.53 15.98 1.98
N TYR A 76 3.85 16.21 0.87
CA TYR A 76 2.51 15.64 0.63
C TYR A 76 2.46 14.12 0.58
N ASN A 77 3.57 13.43 0.31
CA ASN A 77 3.61 11.98 0.27
C ASN A 77 3.17 11.29 1.56
N ILE A 78 3.19 12.00 2.69
CA ILE A 78 2.75 11.43 3.98
C ILE A 78 1.25 11.14 4.02
N ILE A 79 0.42 11.86 3.23
CA ILE A 79 -1.04 11.72 3.28
C ILE A 79 -1.50 10.30 2.95
N ARG A 80 -0.82 9.61 2.04
CA ARG A 80 -1.14 8.24 1.66
C ARG A 80 -0.96 7.22 2.79
N ASN A 81 -0.16 7.57 3.80
CA ASN A 81 0.08 6.77 4.99
C ASN A 81 -0.81 7.23 6.17
N THR A 82 -1.91 7.89 5.89
CA THR A 82 -2.91 8.34 6.86
C THR A 82 -4.32 8.05 6.32
N PRO A 83 -5.34 7.90 7.17
CA PRO A 83 -6.72 7.70 6.70
C PRO A 83 -7.24 8.88 5.86
N PHE A 84 -6.64 10.05 6.01
CA PHE A 84 -7.01 11.26 5.27
C PHE A 84 -6.70 11.18 3.77
N GLY A 85 -5.84 10.24 3.33
CA GLY A 85 -5.68 9.92 1.91
C GLY A 85 -6.96 9.33 1.31
N ASN A 86 -7.68 8.48 2.05
CA ASN A 86 -8.99 7.98 1.64
C ASN A 86 -10.02 9.12 1.61
N SER A 87 -10.06 9.99 2.64
CA SER A 87 -10.95 11.15 2.67
C SER A 87 -10.74 12.05 1.45
N LEU A 88 -9.48 12.36 1.12
CA LEU A 88 -9.12 13.14 -0.07
C LEU A 88 -9.57 12.44 -1.38
N THR A 89 -9.52 11.11 -1.41
CA THR A 89 -10.00 10.33 -2.56
C THR A 89 -11.52 10.44 -2.73
N PHE A 90 -12.29 10.37 -1.64
CA PHE A 90 -13.74 10.58 -1.70
C PHE A 90 -14.12 12.03 -2.06
N ASP A 91 -13.38 13.01 -1.57
CA ASP A 91 -13.58 14.40 -2.00
C ASP A 91 -13.38 14.57 -3.51
N MET A 92 -12.34 13.91 -4.06
CA MET A 92 -12.08 13.90 -5.49
C MET A 92 -13.17 13.14 -6.26
N ALA A 93 -13.69 12.04 -5.73
CA ALA A 93 -14.79 11.29 -6.32
C ALA A 93 -16.07 12.14 -6.41
N LYS A 94 -16.42 12.85 -5.33
CA LYS A 94 -17.55 13.81 -5.35
C LYS A 94 -17.33 14.91 -6.37
N ALA A 95 -16.12 15.47 -6.44
CA ALA A 95 -15.78 16.50 -7.42
C ALA A 95 -15.84 15.99 -8.87
N ALA A 96 -15.49 14.71 -9.12
CA ALA A 96 -15.61 14.09 -10.44
C ALA A 96 -17.08 13.93 -10.83
N ILE A 97 -17.94 13.46 -9.94
CA ILE A 97 -19.39 13.35 -10.17
C ILE A 97 -19.99 14.71 -10.56
N GLU A 98 -19.62 15.77 -9.84
CA GLU A 98 -20.09 17.12 -10.15
C GLU A 98 -19.50 17.65 -11.46
N GLY A 99 -18.19 17.45 -11.67
CA GLY A 99 -17.46 18.05 -12.78
C GLY A 99 -17.77 17.40 -14.13
N GLU A 100 -18.03 16.10 -14.14
CA GLU A 100 -18.37 15.31 -15.33
C GLU A 100 -19.88 15.02 -15.42
N GLN A 101 -20.68 15.49 -14.45
CA GLN A 101 -22.14 15.29 -14.37
C GLN A 101 -22.55 13.81 -14.38
N LEU A 102 -21.74 12.94 -13.72
CA LEU A 102 -21.98 11.51 -13.72
C LEU A 102 -23.35 11.18 -13.09
N GLY A 103 -24.11 10.33 -13.78
CA GLY A 103 -25.49 9.98 -13.43
C GLY A 103 -26.50 11.10 -13.73
N GLY A 104 -26.13 12.09 -14.55
CA GLY A 104 -26.97 13.23 -14.89
C GLY A 104 -27.90 13.02 -16.10
N ASP A 105 -27.70 11.96 -16.86
CA ASP A 105 -28.48 11.64 -18.07
C ASP A 105 -28.91 10.15 -18.09
N ASN A 106 -29.27 9.63 -19.26
CA ASN A 106 -29.74 8.24 -19.43
C ASN A 106 -28.63 7.25 -19.84
N GLU A 107 -27.40 7.73 -20.01
CA GLU A 107 -26.27 6.89 -20.34
C GLU A 107 -25.63 6.34 -19.05
N THR A 108 -25.04 5.15 -19.13
CA THR A 108 -24.42 4.54 -17.97
C THR A 108 -23.01 5.05 -17.78
N ASP A 109 -22.74 5.68 -16.67
CA ASP A 109 -21.42 6.10 -16.27
C ASP A 109 -20.72 5.06 -15.38
N LEU A 110 -19.40 5.06 -15.37
CA LEU A 110 -18.56 4.26 -14.48
C LEU A 110 -17.58 5.15 -13.72
N LEU A 111 -17.63 5.08 -12.39
CA LEU A 111 -16.65 5.73 -11.51
C LEU A 111 -15.89 4.67 -10.70
N ALA A 112 -14.59 4.56 -10.92
CA ALA A 112 -13.71 3.71 -10.14
C ALA A 112 -12.98 4.55 -9.07
N VAL A 113 -13.10 4.16 -7.80
CA VAL A 113 -12.51 4.85 -6.66
C VAL A 113 -11.57 3.90 -5.93
N SER A 114 -10.28 4.27 -5.79
CA SER A 114 -9.27 3.47 -5.11
C SER A 114 -8.89 4.09 -3.76
N CYS A 115 -9.24 3.44 -2.66
CA CYS A 115 -8.92 3.85 -1.29
C CYS A 115 -7.57 3.27 -0.83
N SER A 116 -6.50 3.61 -1.54
CA SER A 116 -5.16 3.01 -1.39
C SER A 116 -4.49 3.28 -0.04
N SER A 117 -4.92 4.29 0.71
CA SER A 117 -4.31 4.59 2.02
C SER A 117 -4.49 3.46 3.03
N THR A 118 -5.58 2.71 2.97
CA THR A 118 -5.83 1.54 3.82
C THR A 118 -4.72 0.50 3.64
N ASP A 119 -4.35 0.20 2.39
CA ASP A 119 -3.27 -0.72 2.05
C ASP A 119 -1.89 -0.19 2.52
N TYR A 120 -1.57 1.08 2.21
CA TYR A 120 -0.30 1.68 2.64
C TYR A 120 -0.10 1.65 4.16
N ILE A 121 -1.17 1.85 4.94
CA ILE A 121 -1.12 1.80 6.39
C ILE A 121 -0.93 0.35 6.85
N GLY A 122 -1.73 -0.58 6.34
CA GLY A 122 -1.64 -2.00 6.67
C GLY A 122 -0.25 -2.60 6.37
N HIS A 123 0.36 -2.25 5.24
CA HIS A 123 1.74 -2.65 4.90
C HIS A 123 2.77 -2.08 5.87
N GLN A 124 2.53 -0.88 6.40
CA GLN A 124 3.53 -0.19 7.23
C GLN A 124 3.47 -0.63 8.69
N VAL A 125 2.28 -0.69 9.27
CA VAL A 125 2.10 -0.95 10.70
C VAL A 125 1.59 -2.36 11.00
N GLY A 126 1.00 -3.03 10.03
CA GLY A 126 0.43 -4.38 10.18
C GLY A 126 -1.08 -4.38 10.33
N THR A 127 -1.66 -5.58 10.21
CA THR A 127 -3.12 -5.78 10.18
C THR A 127 -3.81 -5.58 11.52
N HIS A 128 -3.07 -5.72 12.62
CA HIS A 128 -3.61 -5.63 13.99
C HIS A 128 -3.24 -4.32 14.70
N ALA A 129 -2.63 -3.37 14.00
CA ALA A 129 -2.29 -2.07 14.57
C ALA A 129 -3.56 -1.22 14.78
N ILE A 130 -3.54 -0.39 15.82
CA ILE A 130 -4.65 0.55 16.11
C ILE A 130 -4.85 1.56 14.97
N GLU A 131 -3.79 1.93 14.26
CA GLU A 131 -3.84 2.78 13.07
C GLU A 131 -4.62 2.11 11.94
N THR A 132 -4.48 0.79 11.78
CA THR A 132 -5.21 0.04 10.76
C THR A 132 -6.69 -0.02 11.12
N GLU A 133 -7.05 -0.36 12.35
CA GLU A 133 -8.45 -0.35 12.82
C GLU A 133 -9.07 1.05 12.70
N ASP A 134 -8.38 2.10 13.13
CA ASP A 134 -8.84 3.49 13.01
C ASP A 134 -9.08 3.89 11.55
N THR A 135 -8.22 3.42 10.65
CA THR A 135 -8.36 3.67 9.22
C THR A 135 -9.61 3.00 8.65
N TYR A 136 -9.92 1.77 9.03
CA TYR A 136 -11.14 1.09 8.60
C TYR A 136 -12.41 1.74 9.17
N LEU A 137 -12.40 2.14 10.43
CA LEU A 137 -13.53 2.85 11.05
C LEU A 137 -13.82 4.18 10.34
N ARG A 138 -12.77 4.91 9.96
CA ARG A 138 -12.92 6.16 9.17
C ARG A 138 -13.33 5.88 7.73
N LEU A 139 -12.86 4.80 7.14
CA LEU A 139 -13.27 4.39 5.80
C LEU A 139 -14.76 4.06 5.77
N ASP A 140 -15.27 3.35 6.77
CA ASP A 140 -16.70 3.04 6.92
C ASP A 140 -17.54 4.32 6.98
N GLN A 141 -17.15 5.30 7.80
CA GLN A 141 -17.82 6.60 7.84
C GLN A 141 -17.77 7.33 6.50
N SER A 142 -16.61 7.32 5.84
CA SER A 142 -16.44 7.98 4.53
C SER A 142 -17.31 7.32 3.46
N LEU A 143 -17.46 5.99 3.52
CA LEU A 143 -18.38 5.24 2.63
C LEU A 143 -19.84 5.59 2.91
N ALA A 144 -20.26 5.66 4.16
CA ALA A 144 -21.62 6.04 4.54
C ALA A 144 -21.96 7.47 4.04
N ASP A 145 -21.03 8.41 4.22
CA ASP A 145 -21.16 9.78 3.73
C ASP A 145 -21.21 9.84 2.19
N PHE A 146 -20.38 9.02 1.53
CA PHE A 146 -20.36 8.98 0.08
C PHE A 146 -21.65 8.37 -0.50
N LEU A 147 -22.17 7.29 0.10
CA LEU A 147 -23.44 6.69 -0.30
C LEU A 147 -24.61 7.66 -0.09
N SER A 148 -24.62 8.39 1.03
CA SER A 148 -25.60 9.43 1.31
C SER A 148 -25.53 10.55 0.27
N TYR A 149 -24.31 10.93 -0.16
CA TYR A 149 -24.10 11.89 -1.24
C TYR A 149 -24.66 11.37 -2.57
N LEU A 150 -24.41 10.08 -2.92
CA LEU A 150 -24.96 9.47 -4.14
C LEU A 150 -26.48 9.42 -4.12
N ASP A 151 -27.09 9.06 -2.99
CA ASP A 151 -28.55 9.09 -2.83
C ASP A 151 -29.14 10.47 -3.12
N ALA A 152 -28.49 11.51 -2.64
CA ALA A 152 -28.94 12.89 -2.84
C ALA A 152 -28.67 13.43 -4.25
N LYS A 153 -27.55 13.04 -4.87
CA LYS A 153 -27.09 13.62 -6.14
C LYS A 153 -27.58 12.86 -7.36
N VAL A 154 -27.46 11.55 -7.34
CA VAL A 154 -27.84 10.64 -8.45
C VAL A 154 -29.26 10.11 -8.28
N GLY A 155 -29.68 9.96 -7.03
CA GLY A 155 -30.99 9.44 -6.65
C GLY A 155 -30.92 7.96 -6.21
N LYS A 156 -31.61 7.68 -5.14
CA LYS A 156 -31.70 6.33 -4.58
C LYS A 156 -32.26 5.35 -5.58
N GLY A 157 -31.51 4.25 -5.84
CA GLY A 157 -31.88 3.22 -6.79
C GLY A 157 -31.42 3.47 -8.24
N ASN A 158 -30.76 4.62 -8.52
CA ASN A 158 -30.22 4.95 -9.84
C ASN A 158 -28.73 4.65 -9.98
N TYR A 159 -28.13 4.03 -9.00
CA TYR A 159 -26.72 3.63 -9.04
C TYR A 159 -26.51 2.23 -8.45
N LEU A 160 -25.43 1.59 -8.84
CA LEU A 160 -24.97 0.31 -8.31
C LEU A 160 -23.55 0.47 -7.78
N VAL A 161 -23.28 -0.06 -6.60
CA VAL A 161 -21.96 -0.02 -5.96
C VAL A 161 -21.38 -1.42 -5.85
N PHE A 162 -20.12 -1.56 -6.24
CA PHE A 162 -19.29 -2.73 -5.96
C PHE A 162 -18.15 -2.31 -5.02
N LEU A 163 -17.92 -3.09 -3.97
CA LEU A 163 -16.76 -2.94 -3.11
C LEU A 163 -15.92 -4.21 -3.19
N THR A 164 -14.64 -4.06 -3.48
CA THR A 164 -13.69 -5.17 -3.56
C THR A 164 -12.31 -4.74 -3.09
N ALA A 165 -11.44 -5.70 -2.85
CA ALA A 165 -10.02 -5.49 -2.65
C ALA A 165 -9.24 -6.23 -3.75
N ASP A 166 -8.02 -5.78 -4.03
CA ASP A 166 -7.08 -6.41 -4.96
C ASP A 166 -6.42 -7.65 -4.32
N HIS A 167 -6.23 -7.64 -2.99
CA HIS A 167 -5.70 -8.76 -2.21
C HIS A 167 -6.16 -8.69 -0.75
N GLY A 168 -5.94 -9.76 -0.01
CA GLY A 168 -6.02 -9.80 1.44
C GLY A 168 -4.72 -9.35 2.10
N ALA A 169 -4.68 -9.28 3.43
CA ALA A 169 -3.50 -8.94 4.20
C ALA A 169 -3.07 -10.10 5.11
N MET A 170 -1.75 -10.34 5.19
CA MET A 170 -1.18 -11.34 6.09
C MET A 170 -0.97 -10.77 7.48
N ASN A 171 -1.12 -11.62 8.48
CA ASN A 171 -0.67 -11.31 9.82
C ASN A 171 0.85 -11.22 9.88
N ASN A 172 1.37 -10.32 10.73
CA ASN A 172 2.79 -10.25 11.01
C ASN A 172 3.30 -11.58 11.59
N ALA A 173 4.44 -12.07 11.10
CA ALA A 173 4.99 -13.36 11.54
C ALA A 173 5.32 -13.39 13.03
N GLN A 174 5.74 -12.27 13.63
CA GLN A 174 6.03 -12.21 15.07
C GLN A 174 4.73 -12.25 15.88
N PHE A 175 3.67 -11.55 15.44
CA PHE A 175 2.34 -11.65 16.05
C PHE A 175 1.84 -13.10 16.09
N LEU A 176 2.00 -13.85 15.01
CA LEU A 176 1.62 -15.27 14.97
C LEU A 176 2.47 -16.12 15.92
N LYS A 177 3.79 -15.88 15.99
CA LYS A 177 4.69 -16.58 16.94
C LYS A 177 4.30 -16.32 18.38
N ASP A 178 3.91 -15.09 18.74
CA ASP A 178 3.46 -14.73 20.09
C ASP A 178 2.19 -15.51 20.47
N LEU A 179 1.35 -15.81 19.47
CA LEU A 179 0.19 -16.68 19.60
C LEU A 179 0.53 -18.19 19.53
N ARG A 180 1.80 -18.56 19.43
CA ARG A 180 2.30 -19.93 19.25
C ARG A 180 1.79 -20.59 17.96
N ILE A 181 1.50 -19.80 16.94
CA ILE A 181 1.17 -20.27 15.59
C ILE A 181 2.47 -20.34 14.78
N PRO A 182 2.76 -21.48 14.09
CA PRO A 182 3.94 -21.59 13.24
C PRO A 182 3.95 -20.48 12.18
N ALA A 183 5.00 -19.67 12.18
CA ALA A 183 5.17 -18.58 11.23
C ALA A 183 6.65 -18.26 11.03
N GLY A 184 6.98 -17.67 9.89
CA GLY A 184 8.33 -17.25 9.54
C GLY A 184 8.30 -16.02 8.64
N SER A 185 9.45 -15.39 8.52
CA SER A 185 9.71 -14.34 7.54
C SER A 185 10.81 -14.80 6.62
N TRP A 186 10.70 -14.48 5.34
CA TRP A 186 11.73 -14.80 4.36
C TRP A 186 12.65 -13.59 4.15
N ASP A 187 13.95 -13.81 4.40
CA ASP A 187 14.99 -12.83 4.11
C ASP A 187 15.44 -12.96 2.64
N ALA A 188 14.79 -12.22 1.76
CA ALA A 188 15.09 -12.22 0.33
C ALA A 188 16.56 -11.83 0.02
N ASP A 189 17.14 -10.89 0.80
CA ASP A 189 18.53 -10.44 0.63
C ASP A 189 19.50 -11.53 1.06
N GLY A 190 19.22 -12.22 2.16
CA GLY A 190 19.97 -13.38 2.63
C GLY A 190 19.94 -14.52 1.62
N VAL A 191 18.75 -14.83 1.08
CA VAL A 191 18.60 -15.84 0.01
C VAL A 191 19.39 -15.44 -1.24
N CYS A 192 19.30 -14.18 -1.68
CA CYS A 192 20.08 -13.69 -2.83
C CYS A 192 21.59 -13.88 -2.65
N LYS A 193 22.11 -13.52 -1.47
CA LYS A 193 23.53 -13.73 -1.13
C LYS A 193 23.92 -15.20 -1.16
N LYS A 194 23.12 -16.08 -0.53
CA LYS A 194 23.37 -17.53 -0.46
C LYS A 194 23.37 -18.15 -1.86
N LEU A 195 22.41 -17.78 -2.72
CA LEU A 195 22.36 -18.28 -4.09
C LEU A 195 23.59 -17.84 -4.89
N ASN A 196 24.03 -16.59 -4.78
CA ASN A 196 25.24 -16.11 -5.43
C ASN A 196 26.50 -16.85 -4.94
N GLN A 197 26.60 -17.15 -3.65
CA GLN A 197 27.68 -17.99 -3.11
C GLN A 197 27.66 -19.39 -3.71
N THR A 198 26.50 -20.03 -3.76
CA THR A 198 26.34 -21.36 -4.37
C THR A 198 26.75 -21.36 -5.84
N LEU A 199 26.29 -20.38 -6.60
CA LEU A 199 26.62 -20.25 -8.02
C LEU A 199 28.11 -19.98 -8.25
N ALA A 200 28.77 -19.19 -7.40
CA ALA A 200 30.20 -18.89 -7.52
C ALA A 200 31.08 -20.17 -7.40
N HIS A 201 30.63 -21.19 -6.68
CA HIS A 201 31.31 -22.50 -6.61
C HIS A 201 31.17 -23.31 -7.90
N SER A 202 30.04 -23.15 -8.61
CA SER A 202 29.75 -23.95 -9.82
C SER A 202 30.15 -23.25 -11.11
N PHE A 203 30.21 -21.92 -11.10
CA PHE A 203 30.47 -21.06 -12.26
C PHE A 203 31.64 -20.12 -11.97
N THR A 204 32.87 -20.60 -12.19
CA THR A 204 34.08 -19.81 -11.92
C THR A 204 34.19 -18.63 -12.89
N GLY A 205 34.57 -17.45 -12.37
CA GLY A 205 34.80 -16.24 -13.16
C GLY A 205 33.58 -15.33 -13.31
N ALA A 206 32.38 -15.75 -12.89
CA ALA A 206 31.20 -14.90 -12.85
C ALA A 206 30.71 -14.73 -11.42
N THR A 207 30.41 -13.49 -11.05
CA THR A 207 29.89 -13.14 -9.73
C THR A 207 28.53 -12.44 -9.85
N ASN A 208 27.71 -12.51 -8.83
CA ASN A 208 26.43 -11.85 -8.76
C ASN A 208 25.47 -12.21 -9.91
N LEU A 209 25.39 -13.50 -10.25
CA LEU A 209 24.48 -14.01 -11.29
C LEU A 209 23.01 -13.84 -10.91
N VAL A 210 22.70 -13.79 -9.60
CA VAL A 210 21.38 -13.38 -9.08
C VAL A 210 21.43 -11.90 -8.73
N LYS A 211 20.65 -11.10 -9.43
CA LYS A 211 20.52 -9.65 -9.18
C LYS A 211 19.72 -9.33 -7.94
N THR A 212 18.60 -10.00 -7.80
CA THR A 212 17.67 -9.79 -6.70
C THR A 212 16.72 -10.98 -6.57
N VAL A 213 16.17 -11.13 -5.38
CA VAL A 213 15.03 -12.01 -5.11
C VAL A 213 13.90 -11.12 -4.62
N MET A 214 12.74 -11.21 -5.26
CA MET A 214 11.59 -10.37 -4.95
C MET A 214 10.30 -11.13 -5.24
N ASN A 215 9.33 -11.06 -4.34
CA ASN A 215 8.04 -11.74 -4.48
C ASN A 215 8.21 -13.26 -4.83
N TYR A 216 9.13 -13.93 -4.15
CA TYR A 216 9.48 -15.34 -4.38
C TYR A 216 9.98 -15.64 -5.81
N GLN A 217 10.44 -14.62 -6.54
CA GLN A 217 11.03 -14.76 -7.86
C GLN A 217 12.52 -14.42 -7.80
N VAL A 218 13.32 -15.21 -8.50
CA VAL A 218 14.78 -15.01 -8.63
C VAL A 218 15.07 -14.34 -9.96
N PHE A 219 15.63 -13.13 -9.93
CA PHE A 219 15.99 -12.35 -11.13
C PHE A 219 17.48 -12.51 -11.43
N LEU A 220 17.80 -12.98 -12.62
CA LEU A 220 19.16 -13.27 -13.06
C LEU A 220 19.79 -12.10 -13.82
N ASP A 221 21.12 -12.02 -13.78
CA ASP A 221 21.89 -11.11 -14.62
C ASP A 221 22.15 -11.73 -16.01
N HIS A 222 21.19 -11.59 -16.91
CA HIS A 222 21.30 -12.10 -18.27
C HIS A 222 22.50 -11.55 -19.04
N LYS A 223 22.96 -10.33 -18.73
CA LYS A 223 24.12 -9.73 -19.36
C LYS A 223 25.37 -10.50 -18.98
N THR A 224 25.63 -10.66 -17.70
CA THR A 224 26.79 -11.42 -17.20
C THR A 224 26.76 -12.87 -17.67
N ILE A 225 25.60 -13.53 -17.68
CA ILE A 225 25.43 -14.90 -18.18
C ILE A 225 25.83 -14.99 -19.65
N GLY A 226 25.40 -14.04 -20.48
CA GLY A 226 25.74 -13.99 -21.91
C GLY A 226 27.22 -13.68 -22.18
N GLU A 227 27.80 -12.70 -21.47
CA GLU A 227 29.21 -12.30 -21.62
C GLU A 227 30.18 -13.44 -21.27
N HIS A 228 29.82 -14.27 -20.29
CA HIS A 228 30.62 -15.42 -19.86
C HIS A 228 30.21 -16.75 -20.51
N HIS A 229 29.26 -16.71 -21.46
CA HIS A 229 28.74 -17.90 -22.16
C HIS A 229 28.31 -19.03 -21.23
N LEU A 230 27.66 -18.68 -20.10
CA LEU A 230 27.26 -19.64 -19.09
C LEU A 230 25.98 -20.38 -19.51
N ASP A 231 25.91 -21.64 -19.10
CA ASP A 231 24.72 -22.48 -19.31
C ASP A 231 23.57 -22.01 -18.41
N TYR A 232 22.56 -21.39 -19.02
CA TYR A 232 21.40 -20.84 -18.33
C TYR A 232 20.57 -21.91 -17.61
N ASP A 233 20.38 -23.07 -18.24
CA ASP A 233 19.58 -24.13 -17.66
C ASP A 233 20.29 -24.79 -16.47
N LYS A 234 21.60 -24.90 -16.55
CA LYS A 234 22.41 -25.36 -15.40
C LYS A 234 22.38 -24.37 -14.24
N ILE A 235 22.38 -23.05 -14.50
CA ILE A 235 22.22 -22.02 -13.48
C ILE A 235 20.86 -22.18 -12.80
N LYS A 236 19.77 -22.29 -13.57
CA LYS A 236 18.42 -22.49 -13.04
C LYS A 236 18.33 -23.74 -12.17
N GLN A 237 18.85 -24.85 -12.65
CA GLN A 237 18.82 -26.10 -11.89
C GLN A 237 19.59 -25.98 -10.58
N THR A 238 20.77 -25.36 -10.60
CA THR A 238 21.57 -25.14 -9.39
C THR A 238 20.81 -24.27 -8.38
N ILE A 239 20.08 -23.26 -8.83
CA ILE A 239 19.23 -22.42 -7.96
C ILE A 239 18.08 -23.25 -7.37
N ILE A 240 17.39 -24.03 -8.19
CA ILE A 240 16.28 -24.90 -7.74
C ILE A 240 16.77 -25.86 -6.66
N ASP A 241 17.87 -26.55 -6.92
CA ASP A 241 18.45 -27.54 -5.97
C ASP A 241 18.87 -26.87 -4.65
N ALA A 242 19.43 -25.65 -4.73
CA ALA A 242 19.81 -24.87 -3.54
C ALA A 242 18.61 -24.44 -2.72
N LEU A 243 17.53 -23.99 -3.38
CA LEU A 243 16.30 -23.55 -2.69
C LEU A 243 15.56 -24.75 -2.07
N LEU A 244 15.51 -25.90 -2.72
CA LEU A 244 14.87 -27.10 -2.17
C LEU A 244 15.60 -27.67 -0.94
N GLN A 245 16.89 -27.37 -0.77
CA GLN A 245 17.66 -27.72 0.40
C GLN A 245 17.63 -26.70 1.52
N ASP A 246 17.05 -25.52 1.26
CA ASP A 246 16.96 -24.45 2.24
C ASP A 246 15.79 -24.71 3.20
N SER A 247 16.07 -24.82 4.49
CA SER A 247 15.05 -25.03 5.53
C SER A 247 14.13 -23.83 5.75
N CYS A 248 14.39 -22.72 5.06
CA CYS A 248 13.58 -21.51 5.10
C CYS A 248 12.60 -21.37 3.92
N VAL A 249 12.54 -22.37 3.04
CA VAL A 249 11.62 -22.43 1.89
C VAL A 249 10.52 -23.44 2.12
#